data_c3bce74f523d0568735e7cb1196663d5
#
_entry.id   c3bce74f523d0568735e7cb1196663d5
#
_cell.length_a   1.000
_cell.length_b   1.000
_cell.length_c   1.000
_cell.angle_alpha   90.00
_cell.angle_beta   90.00
_cell.angle_gamma   90.00
#
_symmetry.space_group_name_H-M   'P 1'
#
loop_
_entity.id
_entity.type
_entity.pdbx_description
1 polymer ?
#
loop_
_entity_poly.entity_id
_entity_poly.type
_entity_poly.pdbx_seq_one_letter_code
_entity_poly.pdbx_strand_id
1 'polypeptide(L)'
;AEAVLPYSEQIPTEEYTVGQRIKCYVVEVRNSPKGAQIQLSRTHPGLLKRLFELEVPEIYDGVVELHSVAREPGKRSKIAVYSRDPNVDCVGACVGPKGARVQNIVMELQNEKIDIVKWDEDPAVYIANALSPAQVVSVTIDEGAKSSVVVVPDYQLSLAIGKAGQNARLAAKLTNWKIDIKSESQAEDGDVATGDDDILAEFDAVDNEATSMPVEDEV
;
A
#
# COMPACT_ATOMS: atom_id res chain seq x y z
N ALA A 1 14.68 -23.13 -14.92
CA ALA A 1 14.58 -22.01 -15.85
C ALA A 1 15.43 -20.85 -15.31
N GLU A 2 16.03 -20.08 -16.19
CA GLU A 2 16.75 -18.87 -15.81
C GLU A 2 15.78 -17.68 -15.76
N ALA A 3 15.95 -16.82 -14.77
CA ALA A 3 15.13 -15.62 -14.60
C ALA A 3 16.04 -14.42 -14.33
N VAL A 4 15.59 -13.23 -14.71
CA VAL A 4 16.35 -11.99 -14.57
C VAL A 4 15.64 -11.06 -13.61
N LEU A 5 16.38 -10.55 -12.63
CA LEU A 5 15.96 -9.45 -11.76
C LEU A 5 16.70 -8.18 -12.21
N PRO A 6 16.10 -7.33 -13.08
CA PRO A 6 16.75 -6.12 -13.57
C PRO A 6 17.09 -5.16 -12.43
N TYR A 7 18.07 -4.32 -12.61
CA TYR A 7 18.49 -3.36 -11.57
C TYR A 7 17.35 -2.39 -11.17
N SER A 8 16.51 -1.98 -12.12
CA SER A 8 15.32 -1.15 -11.87
C SER A 8 14.27 -1.84 -10.99
N GLU A 9 14.28 -3.18 -10.95
CA GLU A 9 13.35 -3.99 -10.17
C GLU A 9 13.97 -4.50 -8.85
N GLN A 10 15.20 -4.11 -8.56
CA GLN A 10 15.88 -4.37 -7.30
C GLN A 10 15.54 -3.29 -6.28
N ILE A 11 15.49 -3.67 -5.01
CA ILE A 11 15.33 -2.70 -3.91
C ILE A 11 16.73 -2.15 -3.57
N PRO A 12 16.95 -0.83 -3.63
CA PRO A 12 18.29 -0.24 -3.44
C PRO A 12 18.92 -0.51 -2.07
N THR A 13 18.10 -0.84 -1.08
CA THR A 13 18.56 -1.15 0.29
C THR A 13 18.85 -2.62 0.52
N GLU A 14 18.58 -3.48 -0.47
CA GLU A 14 18.85 -4.93 -0.40
C GLU A 14 20.20 -5.28 -1.01
N GLU A 15 20.90 -6.19 -0.36
CA GLU A 15 22.12 -6.80 -0.91
C GLU A 15 21.79 -8.18 -1.48
N TYR A 16 22.21 -8.41 -2.73
CA TYR A 16 21.97 -9.67 -3.44
C TYR A 16 23.29 -10.42 -3.57
N THR A 17 23.41 -11.54 -2.85
CA THR A 17 24.64 -12.35 -2.83
C THR A 17 24.45 -13.70 -3.54
N VAL A 18 25.52 -14.22 -4.13
CA VAL A 18 25.49 -15.53 -4.78
C VAL A 18 25.17 -16.63 -3.77
N GLY A 19 24.21 -17.50 -4.13
CA GLY A 19 23.73 -18.58 -3.27
C GLY A 19 22.59 -18.20 -2.34
N GLN A 20 22.22 -16.93 -2.27
CA GLN A 20 21.06 -16.47 -1.50
C GLN A 20 19.75 -16.87 -2.20
N ARG A 21 18.78 -17.30 -1.39
CA ARG A 21 17.40 -17.53 -1.85
C ARG A 21 16.55 -16.33 -1.52
N ILE A 22 15.88 -15.77 -2.51
CA ILE A 22 14.98 -14.61 -2.38
C ILE A 22 13.64 -14.92 -3.04
N LYS A 23 12.56 -14.37 -2.47
CA LYS A 23 11.25 -14.43 -3.09
C LYS A 23 11.10 -13.23 -4.03
N CYS A 24 10.67 -13.49 -5.26
CA CYS A 24 10.44 -12.44 -6.26
C CYS A 24 9.05 -12.57 -6.85
N TYR A 25 8.51 -11.45 -7.31
CA TYR A 25 7.31 -11.44 -8.13
C TYR A 25 7.69 -11.69 -9.58
N VAL A 26 6.97 -12.59 -10.26
CA VAL A 26 7.14 -12.83 -11.69
C VAL A 26 6.30 -11.78 -12.42
N VAL A 27 6.96 -10.82 -13.05
CA VAL A 27 6.30 -9.74 -13.79
C VAL A 27 5.81 -10.24 -15.13
N GLU A 28 6.68 -10.98 -15.84
CA GLU A 28 6.40 -11.41 -17.19
C GLU A 28 7.18 -12.69 -17.54
N VAL A 29 6.56 -13.51 -18.37
CA VAL A 29 7.20 -14.68 -19.00
C VAL A 29 7.04 -14.56 -20.49
N ARG A 30 8.15 -14.35 -21.20
CA ARG A 30 8.20 -14.29 -22.67
C ARG A 30 8.82 -15.55 -23.22
N ASN A 31 8.18 -16.12 -24.24
CA ASN A 31 8.79 -17.22 -25.01
C ASN A 31 9.68 -16.65 -26.10
N SER A 32 10.94 -17.06 -26.14
CA SER A 32 11.88 -16.70 -27.17
C SER A 32 12.44 -17.96 -27.85
N PRO A 33 13.04 -17.85 -29.05
CA PRO A 33 13.70 -19.00 -29.71
C PRO A 33 14.81 -19.63 -28.88
N LYS A 34 15.35 -18.89 -27.89
CA LYS A 34 16.41 -19.34 -26.97
C LYS A 34 15.88 -19.91 -25.65
N GLY A 35 14.56 -20.01 -25.51
CA GLY A 35 13.90 -20.47 -24.28
C GLY A 35 13.05 -19.39 -23.61
N ALA A 36 12.40 -19.73 -22.50
CA ALA A 36 11.59 -18.79 -21.73
C ALA A 36 12.46 -17.73 -21.03
N GLN A 37 12.12 -16.48 -21.24
CA GLN A 37 12.71 -15.34 -20.51
C GLN A 37 11.73 -14.93 -19.41
N ILE A 38 12.16 -15.03 -18.17
CA ILE A 38 11.35 -14.72 -16.98
C ILE A 38 11.88 -13.43 -16.36
N GLN A 39 11.04 -12.40 -16.29
CA GLN A 39 11.37 -11.15 -15.62
C GLN A 39 10.82 -11.14 -14.22
N LEU A 40 11.67 -10.82 -13.27
CA LEU A 40 11.37 -10.76 -11.84
C LEU A 40 11.38 -9.34 -11.32
N SER A 41 10.64 -9.10 -10.24
CA SER A 41 10.64 -7.84 -9.50
C SER A 41 10.64 -8.08 -7.99
N ARG A 42 11.36 -7.21 -7.28
CA ARG A 42 11.28 -7.05 -5.82
C ARG A 42 10.55 -5.76 -5.44
N THR A 43 10.39 -4.82 -6.39
CA THR A 43 9.72 -3.53 -6.18
C THR A 43 8.22 -3.58 -6.42
N HIS A 44 7.73 -4.53 -7.21
CA HIS A 44 6.33 -4.63 -7.61
C HIS A 44 5.39 -4.81 -6.40
N PRO A 45 4.25 -4.07 -6.32
CA PRO A 45 3.28 -4.21 -5.23
C PRO A 45 2.71 -5.63 -5.09
N GLY A 46 2.60 -6.35 -6.21
CA GLY A 46 2.15 -7.73 -6.26
C GLY A 46 3.00 -8.69 -5.41
N LEU A 47 4.30 -8.38 -5.20
CA LEU A 47 5.12 -9.18 -4.29
C LEU A 47 4.54 -9.17 -2.88
N LEU A 48 4.19 -7.99 -2.37
CA LEU A 48 3.63 -7.85 -1.03
C LEU A 48 2.29 -8.61 -0.92
N LYS A 49 1.42 -8.49 -1.93
CA LYS A 49 0.17 -9.24 -2.00
C LYS A 49 0.39 -10.75 -1.89
N ARG A 50 1.34 -11.30 -2.67
CA ARG A 50 1.66 -12.73 -2.65
C ARG A 50 2.30 -13.18 -1.33
N LEU A 51 3.09 -12.33 -0.68
CA LEU A 51 3.65 -12.65 0.64
C LEU A 51 2.55 -12.75 1.70
N PHE A 52 1.55 -11.86 1.67
CA PHE A 52 0.40 -11.95 2.56
C PHE A 52 -0.46 -13.20 2.28
N GLU A 53 -0.69 -13.56 1.03
CA GLU A 53 -1.39 -14.80 0.66
C GLU A 53 -0.69 -16.05 1.20
N LEU A 54 0.65 -16.06 1.22
CA LEU A 54 1.42 -17.19 1.75
C LEU A 54 1.42 -17.25 3.28
N GLU A 55 1.36 -16.11 3.95
CA GLU A 55 1.53 -16.03 5.41
C GLU A 55 0.20 -16.02 6.18
N VAL A 56 -0.90 -15.61 5.52
CA VAL A 56 -2.21 -15.40 6.12
C VAL A 56 -3.22 -16.37 5.50
N PRO A 57 -3.56 -17.47 6.20
CA PRO A 57 -4.51 -18.47 5.69
C PRO A 57 -5.86 -17.87 5.33
N GLU A 58 -6.35 -16.90 6.09
CA GLU A 58 -7.64 -16.24 5.87
C GLU A 58 -7.66 -15.44 4.53
N ILE A 59 -6.50 -15.00 4.05
CA ILE A 59 -6.37 -14.39 2.70
C ILE A 59 -6.33 -15.49 1.64
N TYR A 60 -5.59 -16.56 1.88
CA TYR A 60 -5.52 -17.70 0.96
C TYR A 60 -6.90 -18.33 0.72
N ASP A 61 -7.69 -18.47 1.78
CA ASP A 61 -9.04 -19.03 1.75
C ASP A 61 -10.10 -18.04 1.24
N GLY A 62 -9.73 -16.78 0.96
CA GLY A 62 -10.63 -15.75 0.46
C GLY A 62 -11.62 -15.19 1.47
N VAL A 63 -11.43 -15.44 2.77
CA VAL A 63 -12.24 -14.85 3.87
C VAL A 63 -11.83 -13.40 4.10
N VAL A 64 -10.54 -13.12 4.04
CA VAL A 64 -9.97 -11.77 4.09
C VAL A 64 -9.45 -11.41 2.71
N GLU A 65 -9.80 -10.23 2.22
CA GLU A 65 -9.33 -9.73 0.95
C GLU A 65 -8.35 -8.57 1.14
N LEU A 66 -7.27 -8.58 0.36
CA LEU A 66 -6.36 -7.46 0.25
C LEU A 66 -6.85 -6.56 -0.88
N HIS A 67 -7.49 -5.44 -0.50
CA HIS A 67 -8.15 -4.52 -1.42
C HIS A 67 -7.15 -3.68 -2.21
N SER A 68 -6.21 -3.03 -1.54
CA SER A 68 -5.23 -2.16 -2.19
C SER A 68 -3.88 -2.19 -1.49
N VAL A 69 -2.83 -1.78 -2.23
CA VAL A 69 -1.45 -1.71 -1.76
C VAL A 69 -0.84 -0.40 -2.21
N ALA A 70 -0.28 0.37 -1.28
CA ALA A 70 0.60 1.48 -1.56
C ALA A 70 1.99 1.17 -1.01
N ARG A 71 3.02 1.19 -1.86
CA ARG A 71 4.35 0.71 -1.53
C ARG A 71 5.44 1.70 -1.91
N GLU A 72 6.34 1.94 -0.97
CA GLU A 72 7.67 2.52 -1.20
C GLU A 72 8.70 1.43 -0.89
N PRO A 73 9.18 0.69 -1.92
CA PRO A 73 10.03 -0.49 -1.74
C PRO A 73 11.24 -0.21 -0.87
N GLY A 74 11.51 -1.11 0.08
CA GLY A 74 12.62 -0.99 1.04
C GLY A 74 12.45 0.05 2.13
N LYS A 75 11.33 0.78 2.16
CA LYS A 75 11.06 1.83 3.16
C LYS A 75 9.80 1.52 3.97
N ARG A 76 8.64 1.71 3.36
CA ARG A 76 7.34 1.53 4.03
C ARG A 76 6.26 1.20 3.02
N SER A 77 5.31 0.38 3.46
CA SER A 77 4.11 0.03 2.70
C SER A 77 2.87 0.15 3.54
N LYS A 78 1.75 0.44 2.90
CA LYS A 78 0.42 0.32 3.48
C LYS A 78 -0.39 -0.66 2.65
N ILE A 79 -1.15 -1.53 3.32
CA ILE A 79 -2.12 -2.42 2.71
C ILE A 79 -3.50 -2.17 3.29
N ALA A 80 -4.51 -2.19 2.45
CA ALA A 80 -5.90 -2.14 2.89
C ALA A 80 -6.52 -3.52 2.78
N VAL A 81 -7.13 -3.98 3.87
CA VAL A 81 -7.75 -5.29 3.98
C VAL A 81 -9.19 -5.17 4.45
N TYR A 82 -10.04 -6.07 3.99
CA TYR A 82 -11.40 -6.20 4.51
C TYR A 82 -11.80 -7.66 4.60
N SER A 83 -12.85 -7.97 5.37
CA SER A 83 -13.42 -9.29 5.42
C SER A 83 -14.88 -9.28 4.99
N ARG A 84 -15.27 -10.28 4.21
CA ARG A 84 -16.68 -10.51 3.87
C ARG A 84 -17.49 -11.01 5.06
N ASP A 85 -16.83 -11.67 6.02
CA ASP A 85 -17.44 -12.10 7.27
C ASP A 85 -17.21 -11.01 8.34
N PRO A 86 -18.29 -10.39 8.85
CA PRO A 86 -18.19 -9.33 9.86
C PRO A 86 -17.64 -9.82 11.20
N ASN A 87 -17.62 -11.13 11.44
CA ASN A 87 -17.06 -11.74 12.66
C ASN A 87 -15.56 -11.96 12.58
N VAL A 88 -14.94 -11.75 11.40
CA VAL A 88 -13.51 -11.92 11.21
C VAL A 88 -12.80 -10.57 11.30
N ASP A 89 -11.88 -10.42 12.26
CA ASP A 89 -10.97 -9.30 12.34
C ASP A 89 -9.90 -9.41 11.24
N CYS A 90 -10.14 -8.72 10.13
CA CYS A 90 -9.25 -8.77 8.96
C CYS A 90 -7.84 -8.20 9.27
N VAL A 91 -7.75 -7.18 10.12
CA VAL A 91 -6.47 -6.60 10.52
C VAL A 91 -5.73 -7.54 11.45
N GLY A 92 -6.41 -8.07 12.47
CA GLY A 92 -5.84 -9.04 13.41
C GLY A 92 -5.36 -10.31 12.73
N ALA A 93 -6.10 -10.82 11.73
CA ALA A 93 -5.70 -11.97 10.91
C ALA A 93 -4.36 -11.72 10.20
N CYS A 94 -4.19 -10.54 9.59
CA CYS A 94 -2.96 -10.17 8.89
C CYS A 94 -1.78 -9.91 9.83
N VAL A 95 -2.03 -9.31 11.00
CA VAL A 95 -1.00 -9.07 12.04
C VAL A 95 -0.53 -10.40 12.63
N GLY A 96 -1.47 -11.30 12.91
CA GLY A 96 -1.21 -12.59 13.53
C GLY A 96 -0.87 -12.51 15.02
N PRO A 97 -0.73 -13.68 15.69
CA PRO A 97 -0.42 -13.74 17.10
C PRO A 97 0.88 -13.00 17.43
N LYS A 98 0.80 -12.00 18.31
CA LYS A 98 1.95 -11.13 18.71
C LYS A 98 2.68 -10.49 17.53
N GLY A 99 1.99 -10.26 16.42
CA GLY A 99 2.56 -9.67 15.22
C GLY A 99 3.44 -10.62 14.37
N ALA A 100 3.40 -11.93 14.63
CA ALA A 100 4.32 -12.87 13.99
C ALA A 100 4.18 -12.91 12.47
N ARG A 101 2.95 -12.88 11.94
CA ARG A 101 2.72 -12.97 10.49
C ARG A 101 3.27 -11.75 9.76
N VAL A 102 2.90 -10.56 10.18
CA VAL A 102 3.42 -9.32 9.55
C VAL A 102 4.93 -9.21 9.72
N GLN A 103 5.47 -9.63 10.88
CA GLN A 103 6.92 -9.59 11.13
C GLN A 103 7.70 -10.52 10.20
N ASN A 104 7.16 -11.71 9.85
CA ASN A 104 7.78 -12.61 8.89
C ASN A 104 7.90 -11.96 7.50
N ILE A 105 6.85 -11.21 7.08
CA ILE A 105 6.87 -10.49 5.81
C ILE A 105 7.85 -9.32 5.87
N VAL A 106 7.88 -8.56 6.96
CA VAL A 106 8.84 -7.47 7.18
C VAL A 106 10.29 -7.99 7.10
N MET A 107 10.58 -9.15 7.70
CA MET A 107 11.91 -9.78 7.62
C MET A 107 12.25 -10.24 6.20
N GLU A 108 11.30 -10.83 5.47
CA GLU A 108 11.50 -11.22 4.05
C GLU A 108 11.84 -10.00 3.17
N LEU A 109 11.26 -8.83 3.47
CA LEU A 109 11.48 -7.57 2.77
C LEU A 109 12.59 -6.71 3.41
N GLN A 110 13.49 -7.32 4.18
CA GLN A 110 14.66 -6.69 4.81
C GLN A 110 14.32 -5.40 5.59
N ASN A 111 13.31 -5.50 6.47
CA ASN A 111 12.81 -4.44 7.34
C ASN A 111 11.99 -3.33 6.67
N GLU A 112 11.40 -3.57 5.50
CA GLU A 112 10.35 -2.71 4.96
C GLU A 112 9.16 -2.67 5.93
N LYS A 113 8.81 -1.50 6.46
CA LYS A 113 7.72 -1.34 7.42
C LYS A 113 6.38 -1.51 6.73
N ILE A 114 5.44 -2.21 7.39
CA ILE A 114 4.12 -2.49 6.82
C ILE A 114 3.04 -2.03 7.79
N ASP A 115 2.18 -1.12 7.31
CA ASP A 115 0.96 -0.70 8.01
C ASP A 115 -0.24 -1.44 7.41
N ILE A 116 -1.02 -2.08 8.26
CA ILE A 116 -2.24 -2.80 7.87
C ILE A 116 -3.43 -1.91 8.23
N VAL A 117 -4.23 -1.56 7.23
CA VAL A 117 -5.36 -0.63 7.31
C VAL A 117 -6.65 -1.39 7.03
N LYS A 118 -7.68 -1.15 7.84
CA LYS A 118 -9.01 -1.66 7.52
C LYS A 118 -9.60 -0.82 6.38
N TRP A 119 -9.96 -1.48 5.29
CA TRP A 119 -10.74 -0.87 4.23
C TRP A 119 -12.18 -0.62 4.68
N ASP A 120 -12.78 0.44 4.23
CA ASP A 120 -14.17 0.77 4.47
C ASP A 120 -14.82 1.29 3.19
N GLU A 121 -16.12 1.05 3.02
CA GLU A 121 -16.88 1.54 1.87
C GLU A 121 -17.07 3.06 1.93
N ASP A 122 -17.17 3.61 3.15
CA ASP A 122 -17.19 5.06 3.37
C ASP A 122 -15.78 5.65 3.15
N PRO A 123 -15.61 6.52 2.13
CA PRO A 123 -14.31 7.12 1.84
C PRO A 123 -13.74 7.91 3.03
N ALA A 124 -14.59 8.58 3.83
CA ALA A 124 -14.12 9.35 4.98
C ALA A 124 -13.51 8.43 6.04
N VAL A 125 -14.17 7.32 6.34
CA VAL A 125 -13.67 6.30 7.27
C VAL A 125 -12.39 5.65 6.74
N TYR A 126 -12.38 5.32 5.45
CA TYR A 126 -11.20 4.69 4.83
C TYR A 126 -9.97 5.61 4.83
N ILE A 127 -10.14 6.90 4.52
CA ILE A 127 -9.07 7.88 4.55
C ILE A 127 -8.56 8.07 5.99
N ALA A 128 -9.45 8.16 6.98
CA ALA A 128 -9.07 8.24 8.38
C ALA A 128 -8.24 7.02 8.80
N ASN A 129 -8.68 5.81 8.45
CA ASN A 129 -7.95 4.58 8.72
C ASN A 129 -6.57 4.55 8.03
N ALA A 130 -6.49 5.04 6.78
CA ALA A 130 -5.26 5.06 5.99
C ALA A 130 -4.18 5.98 6.58
N LEU A 131 -4.55 7.00 7.34
CA LEU A 131 -3.62 7.90 8.01
C LEU A 131 -3.05 7.32 9.32
N SER A 132 -3.52 6.14 9.75
CA SER A 132 -2.92 5.43 10.89
C SER A 132 -1.38 5.45 10.80
N PRO A 133 -0.65 5.62 11.93
CA PRO A 133 -1.12 5.62 13.32
C PRO A 133 -1.64 6.99 13.83
N ALA A 134 -1.73 8.03 13.00
CA ALA A 134 -2.28 9.31 13.43
C ALA A 134 -3.79 9.20 13.71
N GLN A 135 -4.23 9.93 14.72
CA GLN A 135 -5.64 10.05 15.05
C GLN A 135 -6.25 11.19 14.22
N VAL A 136 -7.43 10.96 13.66
CA VAL A 136 -8.15 11.91 12.83
C VAL A 136 -9.37 12.42 13.60
N VAL A 137 -9.59 13.72 13.58
CA VAL A 137 -10.75 14.39 14.20
C VAL A 137 -11.94 14.36 13.24
N SER A 138 -11.70 14.79 12.00
CA SER A 138 -12.74 14.84 10.98
C SER A 138 -12.17 14.69 9.57
N VAL A 139 -13.01 14.20 8.65
CA VAL A 139 -12.69 14.11 7.22
C VAL A 139 -13.86 14.72 6.46
N THR A 140 -13.56 15.70 5.61
CA THR A 140 -14.52 16.30 4.68
C THR A 140 -14.16 15.83 3.28
N ILE A 141 -15.15 15.28 2.56
CA ILE A 141 -14.98 14.68 1.24
C ILE A 141 -15.55 15.62 0.17
N ASP A 142 -14.81 15.80 -0.91
CA ASP A 142 -15.27 16.33 -2.18
C ASP A 142 -15.20 15.23 -3.24
N GLU A 143 -16.33 14.60 -3.51
CA GLU A 143 -16.43 13.52 -4.49
C GLU A 143 -16.13 13.99 -5.91
N GLY A 144 -16.53 15.23 -6.25
CA GLY A 144 -16.34 15.79 -7.58
C GLY A 144 -14.87 15.98 -7.96
N ALA A 145 -14.07 16.46 -7.00
CA ALA A 145 -12.64 16.66 -7.17
C ALA A 145 -11.80 15.43 -6.76
N LYS A 146 -12.43 14.39 -6.22
CA LYS A 146 -11.74 13.26 -5.55
C LYS A 146 -10.69 13.73 -4.53
N SER A 147 -11.07 14.72 -3.73
CA SER A 147 -10.21 15.31 -2.72
C SER A 147 -10.86 15.27 -1.34
N SER A 148 -10.02 15.30 -0.32
CA SER A 148 -10.46 15.32 1.07
C SER A 148 -9.64 16.29 1.89
N VAL A 149 -10.29 16.94 2.86
CA VAL A 149 -9.65 17.72 3.91
C VAL A 149 -9.76 16.93 5.20
N VAL A 150 -8.62 16.64 5.80
CA VAL A 150 -8.51 15.86 7.04
C VAL A 150 -8.01 16.76 8.15
N VAL A 151 -8.77 16.83 9.24
CA VAL A 151 -8.37 17.57 10.43
C VAL A 151 -7.82 16.59 11.47
N VAL A 152 -6.67 16.92 12.00
CA VAL A 152 -5.99 16.15 13.05
C VAL A 152 -5.66 17.05 14.25
N PRO A 153 -5.54 16.50 15.48
CA PRO A 153 -5.05 17.29 16.61
C PRO A 153 -3.67 17.88 16.29
N ASP A 154 -3.38 19.10 16.78
CA ASP A 154 -2.11 19.79 16.48
C ASP A 154 -0.88 18.93 16.75
N TYR A 155 -0.86 18.19 17.86
CA TYR A 155 0.25 17.30 18.22
C TYR A 155 0.36 16.06 17.33
N GLN A 156 -0.63 15.75 16.50
CA GLN A 156 -0.65 14.63 15.57
C GLN A 156 -0.27 15.03 14.13
N LEU A 157 -0.23 16.34 13.81
CA LEU A 157 0.01 16.82 12.45
C LEU A 157 1.29 16.22 11.83
N SER A 158 2.41 16.30 12.57
CA SER A 158 3.69 15.73 12.09
C SER A 158 3.62 14.22 11.88
N LEU A 159 2.83 13.49 12.69
CA LEU A 159 2.64 12.05 12.55
C LEU A 159 1.75 11.71 11.35
N ALA A 160 0.69 12.49 11.13
CA ALA A 160 -0.22 12.32 10.00
C ALA A 160 0.49 12.55 8.66
N ILE A 161 1.30 13.60 8.57
CA ILE A 161 2.13 13.88 7.39
C ILE A 161 3.24 12.82 7.26
N GLY A 162 3.94 12.53 8.35
CA GLY A 162 5.09 11.63 8.39
C GLY A 162 6.37 12.28 7.86
N LYS A 163 7.50 11.56 8.03
CA LYS A 163 8.81 12.02 7.54
C LYS A 163 8.78 12.20 6.03
N ALA A 164 9.11 13.40 5.55
CA ALA A 164 9.08 13.79 4.14
C ALA A 164 7.73 13.49 3.46
N GLY A 165 6.61 13.64 4.18
CA GLY A 165 5.28 13.39 3.65
C GLY A 165 4.93 11.93 3.38
N GLN A 166 5.74 10.97 3.86
CA GLN A 166 5.60 9.56 3.52
C GLN A 166 4.24 8.97 3.93
N ASN A 167 3.76 9.29 5.14
CA ASN A 167 2.50 8.72 5.61
C ASN A 167 1.31 9.24 4.80
N ALA A 168 1.26 10.57 4.55
CA ALA A 168 0.23 11.20 3.74
C ALA A 168 0.25 10.69 2.29
N ARG A 169 1.44 10.61 1.67
CA ARG A 169 1.61 10.12 0.29
C ARG A 169 1.18 8.67 0.14
N LEU A 170 1.55 7.78 1.08
CA LEU A 170 1.11 6.38 1.06
C LEU A 170 -0.39 6.26 1.29
N ALA A 171 -0.98 7.06 2.19
CA ALA A 171 -2.42 7.09 2.40
C ALA A 171 -3.17 7.54 1.13
N ALA A 172 -2.70 8.60 0.48
CA ALA A 172 -3.29 9.10 -0.77
C ALA A 172 -3.22 8.04 -1.89
N LYS A 173 -2.08 7.36 -2.06
CA LYS A 173 -1.94 6.26 -3.03
C LYS A 173 -2.82 5.06 -2.69
N LEU A 174 -2.93 4.72 -1.41
CA LEU A 174 -3.72 3.57 -0.95
C LEU A 174 -5.21 3.77 -1.22
N THR A 175 -5.71 4.98 -0.92
CA THR A 175 -7.13 5.33 -1.03
C THR A 175 -7.53 5.82 -2.41
N ASN A 176 -6.56 6.26 -3.22
CA ASN A 176 -6.77 6.94 -4.50
C ASN A 176 -7.57 8.26 -4.35
N TRP A 177 -7.29 8.98 -3.24
CA TRP A 177 -7.83 10.31 -2.95
C TRP A 177 -6.70 11.32 -2.76
N LYS A 178 -6.93 12.57 -3.16
CA LYS A 178 -6.07 13.67 -2.73
C LYS A 178 -6.39 13.97 -1.28
N ILE A 179 -5.38 14.02 -0.42
CA ILE A 179 -5.56 14.23 1.02
C ILE A 179 -4.84 15.50 1.42
N ASP A 180 -5.60 16.51 1.85
CA ASP A 180 -5.08 17.72 2.50
C ASP A 180 -5.22 17.56 4.01
N ILE A 181 -4.12 17.70 4.74
CA ILE A 181 -4.09 17.48 6.19
C ILE A 181 -3.86 18.81 6.89
N LYS A 182 -4.79 19.17 7.78
CA LYS A 182 -4.74 20.40 8.59
C LYS A 182 -4.78 20.04 10.07
N SER A 183 -4.15 20.87 10.91
CA SER A 183 -4.36 20.79 12.35
C SER A 183 -5.67 21.46 12.75
N GLU A 184 -6.17 21.16 13.97
CA GLU A 184 -7.37 21.81 14.52
C GLU A 184 -7.21 23.33 14.50
N SER A 185 -6.08 23.86 14.97
CA SER A 185 -5.79 25.30 14.95
C SER A 185 -5.84 25.89 13.54
N GLN A 186 -5.29 25.19 12.53
CA GLN A 186 -5.35 25.63 11.13
C GLN A 186 -6.76 25.58 10.53
N ALA A 187 -7.59 24.66 11.01
CA ALA A 187 -8.96 24.53 10.56
C ALA A 187 -9.89 25.59 11.19
N GLU A 188 -9.61 26.02 12.44
CA GLU A 188 -10.36 27.05 13.15
C GLU A 188 -10.03 28.46 12.66
N ASP A 189 -8.78 28.73 12.30
CA ASP A 189 -8.34 30.03 11.78
C ASP A 189 -8.92 30.38 10.40
N GLY A 190 -9.81 29.54 9.88
CA GLY A 190 -10.69 29.69 8.76
C GLY A 190 -10.24 30.66 7.67
N ASP A 191 -9.68 30.17 6.58
CA ASP A 191 -9.71 30.85 5.25
C ASP A 191 -8.96 32.18 5.11
N VAL A 192 -7.78 32.32 5.71
CA VAL A 192 -6.81 33.34 5.33
C VAL A 192 -5.44 32.73 5.15
N ALA A 193 -5.19 32.20 3.97
CA ALA A 193 -3.87 32.28 3.37
C ALA A 193 -3.81 31.50 2.06
N THR A 194 -3.96 32.21 1.00
CA THR A 194 -3.17 32.02 -0.22
C THR A 194 -1.69 32.05 0.15
N GLY A 195 -0.97 30.99 -0.07
CA GLY A 195 0.47 31.00 0.13
C GLY A 195 1.09 29.63 -0.06
N ASP A 196 1.42 29.31 -1.29
CA ASP A 196 2.55 28.51 -1.78
C ASP A 196 3.27 27.61 -0.77
N ASP A 197 2.81 26.39 -0.68
CA ASP A 197 3.65 25.20 -0.58
C ASP A 197 2.88 24.03 -1.21
N ASP A 198 2.74 24.12 -2.54
CA ASP A 198 2.32 23.03 -3.40
C ASP A 198 3.31 21.85 -3.25
N ILE A 199 3.05 20.97 -2.30
CA ILE A 199 3.55 19.60 -2.39
C ILE A 199 2.59 18.87 -3.35
N LEU A 200 2.49 19.40 -4.55
CA LEU A 200 1.94 18.67 -5.69
C LEU A 200 3.01 17.65 -6.09
N ALA A 201 2.92 16.45 -5.53
CA ALA A 201 3.50 15.31 -6.18
C ALA A 201 2.74 15.15 -7.51
N GLU A 202 3.37 15.54 -8.63
CA GLU A 202 2.95 15.15 -9.96
C GLU A 202 2.73 13.63 -9.96
N PHE A 203 1.48 13.25 -10.08
CA PHE A 203 1.12 11.87 -10.32
C PHE A 203 1.38 11.59 -11.79
N ASP A 204 2.54 11.03 -12.09
CA ASP A 204 2.68 10.25 -13.32
C ASP A 204 1.67 9.11 -13.23
N ALA A 205 0.65 9.20 -14.05
CA ALA A 205 -0.31 8.14 -14.28
C ALA A 205 0.43 6.97 -14.94
N VAL A 206 0.89 6.04 -14.12
CA VAL A 206 1.30 4.73 -14.61
C VAL A 206 0.02 3.91 -14.69
N ASP A 207 -0.33 3.61 -15.93
CA ASP A 207 -1.45 2.80 -16.37
C ASP A 207 -1.73 1.62 -15.45
N ASN A 208 -2.88 1.66 -14.79
CA ASN A 208 -3.43 0.53 -14.06
C ASN A 208 -4.43 -0.21 -14.96
N GLU A 209 -3.99 -0.56 -16.17
CA GLU A 209 -4.64 -1.56 -16.99
C GLU A 209 -4.06 -2.94 -16.66
N ALA A 210 -4.62 -3.56 -15.67
CA ALA A 210 -4.48 -5.00 -15.46
C ALA A 210 -5.85 -5.60 -15.17
N THR A 211 -6.68 -5.74 -16.23
CA THR A 211 -6.99 -7.05 -16.79
C THR A 211 -8.03 -7.83 -16.01
N SER A 212 -9.27 -7.57 -16.37
CA SER A 212 -10.32 -8.61 -16.42
C SER A 212 -10.04 -9.46 -17.67
N MET A 213 -9.47 -10.64 -17.55
CA MET A 213 -9.53 -11.65 -18.59
C MET A 213 -10.56 -12.72 -18.17
N PRO A 214 -11.51 -13.05 -19.05
CA PRO A 214 -12.47 -14.12 -18.80
C PRO A 214 -11.75 -15.47 -18.88
N VAL A 215 -12.09 -16.34 -17.96
CA VAL A 215 -11.79 -17.78 -18.06
C VAL A 215 -12.71 -18.35 -19.13
N GLU A 216 -12.18 -18.69 -20.28
CA GLU A 216 -12.85 -19.55 -21.24
C GLU A 216 -12.60 -21.00 -20.83
N ASP A 217 -13.69 -21.67 -20.45
CA ASP A 217 -13.78 -23.12 -20.41
C ASP A 217 -13.68 -23.68 -21.83
N GLU A 218 -12.69 -24.54 -22.08
CA GLU A 218 -12.79 -25.51 -23.16
C GLU A 218 -12.34 -26.90 -22.70
N VAL A 219 -13.28 -27.79 -22.80
CA VAL A 219 -13.45 -29.24 -22.96
C VAL A 219 -12.16 -30.08 -23.04
#